data_1f7ed40e9e2c542f99f7ddc317bbdd6d
#
_entry.id   1f7ed40e9e2c542f99f7ddc317bbdd6d
#
_cell.length_a   1.000
_cell.length_b   1.000
_cell.length_c   1.000
_cell.angle_alpha   90.00
_cell.angle_beta   90.00
_cell.angle_gamma   90.00
#
_symmetry.space_group_name_H-M   'P 1'
#
loop_
_entity.id
_entity.type
_entity.pdbx_description
1 polymer ?
#
loop_
_entity_poly.entity_id
_entity_poly.type
_entity_poly.pdbx_seq_one_letter_code
_entity_poly.pdbx_strand_id
1 'polypeptide(L)'
;MVLQAKHINKHFKKPVDFHVLKDINFTIDNGEFVSIMGKSGCGKSTLLYILSTMDTNYDGELFIKGEKITGKSHDELSHIRNKRIGFVFQFHYLLAEFSVLENVMLPAKKLGDKSIERIEEDAIEKLRMLDIEKLALKKASQISGGEKERVAIARALINDPAIIMGDEPTGNLDSHNAENVFSIFKRLSVEQQLSLLIVTHDLDFAKKTDRIIEMLDGRIIS
;
A
#
# COMPACT_ATOMS: atom_id res chain seq x y z
N MET A 1 14.51 -6.81 7.74
CA MET A 1 14.31 -6.19 6.41
C MET A 1 13.11 -6.84 5.72
N VAL A 2 12.09 -6.06 5.38
CA VAL A 2 10.87 -6.51 4.68
C VAL A 2 10.96 -6.29 3.18
N LEU A 3 11.61 -5.19 2.75
CA LEU A 3 11.76 -4.82 1.35
C LEU A 3 13.17 -4.33 1.06
N GLN A 4 13.69 -4.68 -0.12
CA GLN A 4 14.96 -4.15 -0.63
C GLN A 4 14.84 -3.87 -2.12
N ALA A 5 15.17 -2.65 -2.52
CA ALA A 5 15.34 -2.21 -3.91
C ALA A 5 16.83 -2.01 -4.20
N LYS A 6 17.33 -2.57 -5.31
CA LYS A 6 18.71 -2.45 -5.75
C LYS A 6 18.76 -2.03 -7.21
N HIS A 7 19.39 -0.90 -7.48
CA HIS A 7 19.65 -0.38 -8.82
C HIS A 7 18.40 -0.30 -9.69
N ILE A 8 17.24 0.05 -9.08
CA ILE A 8 15.98 0.16 -9.83
C ILE A 8 16.08 1.34 -10.80
N ASN A 9 15.91 1.02 -12.08
CA ASN A 9 15.85 1.99 -13.17
C ASN A 9 14.55 1.79 -13.96
N LYS A 10 13.92 2.89 -14.38
CA LYS A 10 12.69 2.85 -15.17
C LYS A 10 12.73 3.86 -16.29
N HIS A 11 12.45 3.38 -17.51
CA HIS A 11 12.28 4.18 -18.71
C HIS A 11 10.87 4.05 -19.28
N PHE A 12 10.26 5.15 -19.68
CA PHE A 12 9.10 5.19 -20.57
C PHE A 12 9.58 5.52 -21.98
N LYS A 13 9.35 4.59 -22.94
CA LYS A 13 9.87 4.71 -24.31
C LYS A 13 8.97 5.51 -25.26
N LYS A 14 7.72 5.78 -24.89
CA LYS A 14 6.73 6.48 -25.73
C LYS A 14 6.00 7.56 -24.90
N PRO A 15 5.65 8.72 -25.50
CA PRO A 15 5.97 9.19 -26.85
C PRO A 15 7.44 9.60 -27.05
N VAL A 16 8.17 9.87 -25.95
CA VAL A 16 9.59 10.23 -25.93
C VAL A 16 10.25 9.35 -24.86
N ASP A 17 11.52 8.97 -25.07
CA ASP A 17 12.29 8.24 -24.06
C ASP A 17 12.50 9.15 -22.84
N PHE A 18 12.00 8.71 -21.70
CA PHE A 18 12.09 9.43 -20.43
C PHE A 18 12.55 8.50 -19.31
N HIS A 19 13.73 8.79 -18.77
CA HIS A 19 14.30 8.06 -17.63
C HIS A 19 13.70 8.59 -16.33
N VAL A 20 12.65 7.93 -15.84
CA VAL A 20 11.85 8.38 -14.70
C VAL A 20 12.44 7.96 -13.35
N LEU A 21 13.06 6.78 -13.24
CA LEU A 21 13.75 6.33 -12.03
C LEU A 21 15.20 6.00 -12.37
N LYS A 22 16.13 6.53 -11.58
CA LYS A 22 17.56 6.55 -11.87
C LYS A 22 18.34 5.99 -10.69
N ASP A 23 18.69 4.69 -10.78
CA ASP A 23 19.51 3.98 -9.81
C ASP A 23 18.99 4.07 -8.36
N ILE A 24 17.72 3.70 -8.17
CA ILE A 24 17.07 3.72 -6.86
C ILE A 24 17.57 2.56 -6.00
N ASN A 25 18.09 2.89 -4.82
CA ASN A 25 18.64 1.94 -3.85
C ASN A 25 18.14 2.27 -2.45
N PHE A 26 17.40 1.37 -1.79
CA PHE A 26 17.03 1.50 -0.39
C PHE A 26 16.48 0.19 0.18
N THR A 27 16.32 0.15 1.50
CA THR A 27 15.72 -0.96 2.23
C THR A 27 14.63 -0.45 3.17
N ILE A 28 13.69 -1.32 3.54
CA ILE A 28 12.72 -1.10 4.62
C ILE A 28 12.85 -2.25 5.60
N ASP A 29 12.99 -1.94 6.88
CA ASP A 29 13.09 -2.96 7.92
C ASP A 29 11.71 -3.45 8.39
N ASN A 30 11.68 -4.58 9.09
CA ASN A 30 10.42 -5.09 9.63
C ASN A 30 9.89 -4.11 10.69
N GLY A 31 8.61 -3.77 10.61
CA GLY A 31 7.95 -2.83 11.51
C GLY A 31 8.27 -1.36 11.26
N GLU A 32 9.10 -1.03 10.25
CA GLU A 32 9.46 0.36 9.94
C GLU A 32 8.32 1.07 9.20
N PHE A 33 8.00 2.29 9.62
CA PHE A 33 7.06 3.18 8.95
C PHE A 33 7.81 4.25 8.15
N VAL A 34 7.85 4.10 6.84
CA VAL A 34 8.61 4.95 5.91
C VAL A 34 7.66 5.79 5.06
N SER A 35 7.99 7.06 4.89
CA SER A 35 7.35 7.94 3.90
C SER A 35 8.27 8.20 2.72
N ILE A 36 7.72 8.22 1.50
CA ILE A 36 8.39 8.73 0.30
C ILE A 36 7.81 10.10 -0.02
N MET A 37 8.67 11.12 -0.07
CA MET A 37 8.33 12.49 -0.41
C MET A 37 9.04 12.97 -1.67
N GLY A 38 8.52 14.03 -2.28
CA GLY A 38 9.11 14.70 -3.43
C GLY A 38 8.09 15.45 -4.25
N LYS A 39 8.54 16.30 -5.15
CA LYS A 39 7.67 17.10 -6.04
C LYS A 39 6.82 16.20 -6.94
N SER A 40 5.68 16.72 -7.41
CA SER A 40 4.86 16.02 -8.42
C SER A 40 5.73 15.70 -9.65
N GLY A 41 5.54 14.49 -10.19
CA GLY A 41 6.29 14.03 -11.38
C GLY A 41 7.70 13.51 -11.11
N CYS A 42 8.23 13.52 -9.87
CA CYS A 42 9.59 13.00 -9.58
C CYS A 42 9.71 11.45 -9.58
N GLY A 43 8.61 10.71 -9.81
CA GLY A 43 8.64 9.25 -9.94
C GLY A 43 8.12 8.45 -8.75
N LYS A 44 7.56 9.07 -7.69
CA LYS A 44 7.10 8.38 -6.46
C LYS A 44 6.08 7.26 -6.73
N SER A 45 4.97 7.57 -7.43
CA SER A 45 3.94 6.56 -7.74
C SER A 45 4.50 5.48 -8.68
N THR A 46 5.38 5.85 -9.63
CA THR A 46 6.06 4.87 -10.48
C THR A 46 6.91 3.90 -9.66
N LEU A 47 7.67 4.43 -8.70
CA LEU A 47 8.44 3.60 -7.77
C LEU A 47 7.53 2.70 -6.96
N LEU A 48 6.47 3.26 -6.37
CA LEU A 48 5.51 2.49 -5.57
C LEU A 48 4.86 1.34 -6.37
N TYR A 49 4.53 1.56 -7.65
CA TYR A 49 3.95 0.52 -8.51
C TYR A 49 4.95 -0.59 -8.84
N ILE A 50 6.24 -0.28 -8.96
CA ILE A 50 7.29 -1.29 -9.09
C ILE A 50 7.40 -2.10 -7.80
N LEU A 51 7.51 -1.42 -6.65
CA LEU A 51 7.66 -2.07 -5.34
C LEU A 51 6.46 -2.96 -4.98
N SER A 52 5.26 -2.55 -5.41
CA SER A 52 4.03 -3.32 -5.24
C SER A 52 3.82 -4.41 -6.29
N THR A 53 4.78 -4.63 -7.20
CA THR A 53 4.71 -5.60 -8.30
C THR A 53 3.61 -5.33 -9.34
N MET A 54 3.05 -4.13 -9.38
CA MET A 54 2.07 -3.71 -10.39
C MET A 54 2.73 -3.34 -11.72
N ASP A 55 3.90 -2.71 -11.68
CA ASP A 55 4.76 -2.47 -12.84
C ASP A 55 5.97 -3.41 -12.79
N THR A 56 6.11 -4.25 -13.79
CA THR A 56 7.17 -5.27 -13.87
C THR A 56 8.24 -4.92 -14.90
N ASN A 57 8.08 -3.83 -15.63
CA ASN A 57 9.01 -3.40 -16.68
C ASN A 57 10.01 -2.38 -16.11
N TYR A 58 11.05 -2.86 -15.45
CA TYR A 58 12.14 -2.08 -14.88
C TYR A 58 13.45 -2.88 -14.90
N ASP A 59 14.58 -2.19 -14.79
CA ASP A 59 15.88 -2.79 -14.57
C ASP A 59 16.23 -2.74 -13.07
N GLY A 60 17.07 -3.68 -12.60
CA GLY A 60 17.47 -3.79 -11.21
C GLY A 60 16.84 -4.98 -10.48
N GLU A 61 16.91 -4.98 -9.15
CA GLU A 61 16.44 -6.09 -8.33
C GLU A 61 15.54 -5.62 -7.19
N LEU A 62 14.41 -6.30 -7.03
CA LEU A 62 13.47 -6.14 -5.92
C LEU A 62 13.41 -7.41 -5.10
N PHE A 63 13.47 -7.28 -3.77
CA PHE A 63 13.30 -8.37 -2.82
C PHE A 63 12.20 -8.02 -1.81
N ILE A 64 11.35 -8.99 -1.48
CA ILE A 64 10.32 -8.89 -0.42
C ILE A 64 10.49 -10.08 0.51
N LYS A 65 10.69 -9.84 1.81
CA LYS A 65 10.98 -10.88 2.81
C LYS A 65 12.16 -11.77 2.40
N GLY A 66 13.20 -11.18 1.81
CA GLY A 66 14.39 -11.89 1.34
C GLY A 66 14.23 -12.69 0.05
N GLU A 67 13.01 -12.80 -0.49
CA GLU A 67 12.76 -13.48 -1.77
C GLU A 67 12.92 -12.51 -2.93
N LYS A 68 13.68 -12.90 -3.96
CA LYS A 68 13.84 -12.12 -5.18
C LYS A 68 12.54 -12.12 -5.97
N ILE A 69 12.05 -10.91 -6.28
CA ILE A 69 10.79 -10.67 -6.97
C ILE A 69 10.99 -10.44 -8.47
N THR A 70 12.08 -9.72 -8.82
CA THR A 70 12.41 -9.42 -10.23
C THR A 70 12.57 -10.70 -11.04
N GLY A 71 11.91 -10.77 -12.18
CA GLY A 71 11.97 -11.89 -13.11
C GLY A 71 10.95 -13.00 -12.87
N LYS A 72 10.09 -12.88 -11.86
CA LYS A 72 8.98 -13.83 -11.63
C LYS A 72 7.87 -13.65 -12.68
N SER A 73 7.12 -14.72 -12.91
CA SER A 73 5.95 -14.73 -13.79
C SER A 73 4.82 -13.85 -13.26
N HIS A 74 3.89 -13.46 -14.14
CA HIS A 74 2.72 -12.66 -13.75
C HIS A 74 1.86 -13.34 -12.68
N ASP A 75 1.70 -14.67 -12.73
CA ASP A 75 0.92 -15.44 -11.76
C ASP A 75 1.59 -15.45 -10.38
N GLU A 76 2.91 -15.69 -10.33
CA GLU A 76 3.69 -15.61 -9.09
C GLU A 76 3.62 -14.20 -8.48
N LEU A 77 3.77 -13.15 -9.30
CA LEU A 77 3.69 -11.77 -8.85
C LEU A 77 2.29 -11.42 -8.35
N SER A 78 1.24 -11.91 -9.01
CA SER A 78 -0.15 -11.74 -8.57
C SER A 78 -0.38 -12.40 -7.20
N HIS A 79 0.12 -13.62 -7.00
CA HIS A 79 0.04 -14.31 -5.72
C HIS A 79 0.82 -13.58 -4.62
N ILE A 80 2.07 -13.18 -4.88
CA ILE A 80 2.91 -12.44 -3.93
C ILE A 80 2.26 -11.12 -3.54
N ARG A 81 1.76 -10.35 -4.52
CA ARG A 81 1.05 -9.08 -4.28
C ARG A 81 -0.15 -9.29 -3.38
N ASN A 82 -1.00 -10.29 -3.69
CA ASN A 82 -2.19 -10.55 -2.91
C ASN A 82 -1.90 -11.05 -1.48
N LYS A 83 -0.82 -11.84 -1.31
CA LYS A 83 -0.46 -12.46 -0.03
C LYS A 83 0.40 -11.59 0.87
N ARG A 84 1.33 -10.80 0.29
CA ARG A 84 2.39 -10.13 1.06
C ARG A 84 2.29 -8.62 1.09
N ILE A 85 1.48 -8.03 0.20
CA ILE A 85 1.37 -6.58 0.06
C ILE A 85 -0.08 -6.17 0.27
N GLY A 86 -0.34 -5.35 1.28
CA GLY A 86 -1.57 -4.59 1.38
C GLY A 86 -1.42 -3.29 0.60
N PHE A 87 -2.34 -2.95 -0.28
CA PHE A 87 -2.26 -1.70 -1.03
C PHE A 87 -3.45 -0.79 -0.74
N VAL A 88 -3.16 0.47 -0.39
CA VAL A 88 -4.15 1.52 -0.14
C VAL A 88 -3.99 2.59 -1.21
N PHE A 89 -5.03 2.80 -2.02
CA PHE A 89 -5.06 3.75 -3.13
C PHE A 89 -5.69 5.06 -2.72
N GLN A 90 -5.28 6.16 -3.31
CA GLN A 90 -5.85 7.49 -3.11
C GLN A 90 -7.38 7.55 -3.35
N PHE A 91 -7.93 6.76 -4.27
CA PHE A 91 -9.36 6.72 -4.62
C PHE A 91 -10.10 5.48 -4.08
N HIS A 92 -9.58 4.79 -3.08
CA HIS A 92 -10.16 3.61 -2.41
C HIS A 92 -10.46 2.42 -3.33
N TYR A 93 -10.99 2.62 -4.53
CA TYR A 93 -11.42 1.59 -5.50
C TYR A 93 -12.29 0.49 -4.86
N LEU A 94 -13.26 0.90 -4.05
CA LEU A 94 -14.26 -0.01 -3.53
C LEU A 94 -15.32 -0.31 -4.60
N LEU A 95 -15.78 -1.56 -4.63
CA LEU A 95 -16.91 -1.95 -5.46
C LEU A 95 -18.18 -1.40 -4.83
N ALA A 96 -18.78 -0.36 -5.45
CA ALA A 96 -19.84 0.46 -4.90
C ALA A 96 -21.12 -0.33 -4.55
N GLU A 97 -21.42 -1.36 -5.34
CA GLU A 97 -22.60 -2.21 -5.17
C GLU A 97 -22.42 -3.34 -4.15
N PHE A 98 -21.18 -3.63 -3.77
CA PHE A 98 -20.85 -4.63 -2.77
C PHE A 98 -20.97 -4.03 -1.37
N SER A 99 -21.26 -4.86 -0.39
CA SER A 99 -21.19 -4.48 1.02
C SER A 99 -19.75 -4.16 1.43
N VAL A 100 -19.59 -3.47 2.55
CA VAL A 100 -18.29 -3.23 3.18
C VAL A 100 -17.56 -4.55 3.43
N LEU A 101 -18.27 -5.52 4.02
CA LEU A 101 -17.74 -6.85 4.29
C LEU A 101 -17.24 -7.55 3.03
N GLU A 102 -18.06 -7.58 1.98
CA GLU A 102 -17.67 -8.20 0.71
C GLU A 102 -16.44 -7.55 0.10
N ASN A 103 -16.31 -6.21 0.15
CA ASN A 103 -15.11 -5.50 -0.31
C ASN A 103 -13.86 -5.94 0.43
N VAL A 104 -13.93 -6.12 1.75
CA VAL A 104 -12.79 -6.55 2.57
C VAL A 104 -12.43 -8.00 2.28
N MET A 105 -13.40 -8.87 2.07
CA MET A 105 -13.19 -10.31 1.80
C MET A 105 -12.54 -10.61 0.45
N LEU A 106 -12.65 -9.71 -0.55
CA LEU A 106 -12.23 -9.95 -1.94
C LEU A 106 -10.80 -10.50 -2.09
N PRO A 107 -9.74 -9.89 -1.47
CA PRO A 107 -8.39 -10.41 -1.64
C PRO A 107 -8.21 -11.80 -1.03
N ALA A 108 -8.84 -12.10 0.10
CA ALA A 108 -8.75 -13.41 0.74
C ALA A 108 -9.48 -14.50 -0.06
N LYS A 109 -10.67 -14.18 -0.62
CA LYS A 109 -11.37 -15.06 -1.55
C LYS A 109 -10.53 -15.36 -2.79
N LYS A 110 -9.84 -14.35 -3.34
CA LYS A 110 -8.94 -14.53 -4.49
C LYS A 110 -7.71 -15.36 -4.15
N LEU A 111 -7.19 -15.26 -2.95
CA LEU A 111 -6.05 -16.06 -2.47
C LEU A 111 -6.41 -17.53 -2.35
N GLY A 112 -7.62 -17.84 -1.82
CA GLY A 112 -8.16 -19.19 -1.75
C GLY A 112 -7.54 -20.10 -0.67
N ASP A 113 -6.80 -19.53 0.28
CA ASP A 113 -6.07 -20.28 1.33
C ASP A 113 -6.98 -20.67 2.53
N LYS A 114 -8.20 -20.08 2.63
CA LYS A 114 -9.10 -20.22 3.78
C LYS A 114 -10.55 -20.52 3.33
N SER A 115 -11.37 -21.12 4.20
CA SER A 115 -12.81 -21.27 3.96
C SER A 115 -13.52 -19.91 3.97
N ILE A 116 -14.72 -19.82 3.39
CA ILE A 116 -15.49 -18.57 3.32
C ILE A 116 -15.86 -18.07 4.70
N GLU A 117 -16.25 -18.99 5.60
CA GLU A 117 -16.61 -18.67 7.00
C GLU A 117 -15.41 -18.06 7.73
N ARG A 118 -14.21 -18.63 7.54
CA ARG A 118 -12.99 -18.10 8.15
C ARG A 118 -12.63 -16.73 7.57
N ILE A 119 -12.79 -16.52 6.27
CA ILE A 119 -12.56 -15.23 5.62
C ILE A 119 -13.53 -14.17 6.17
N GLU A 120 -14.78 -14.54 6.40
CA GLU A 120 -15.79 -13.63 6.98
C GLU A 120 -15.42 -13.24 8.42
N GLU A 121 -15.05 -14.18 9.26
CA GLU A 121 -14.57 -13.92 10.63
C GLU A 121 -13.36 -12.96 10.63
N ASP A 122 -12.35 -13.26 9.81
CA ASP A 122 -11.16 -12.43 9.68
C ASP A 122 -11.53 -11.00 9.19
N ALA A 123 -12.45 -10.89 8.23
CA ALA A 123 -12.89 -9.60 7.71
C ALA A 123 -13.63 -8.77 8.77
N ILE A 124 -14.51 -9.38 9.56
CA ILE A 124 -15.19 -8.71 10.69
C ILE A 124 -14.16 -8.26 11.75
N GLU A 125 -13.14 -9.08 12.03
CA GLU A 125 -12.05 -8.69 12.92
C GLU A 125 -11.30 -7.44 12.42
N LYS A 126 -10.93 -7.40 11.12
CA LYS A 126 -10.28 -6.22 10.52
C LYS A 126 -11.20 -4.98 10.55
N LEU A 127 -12.49 -5.14 10.31
CA LEU A 127 -13.46 -4.03 10.43
C LEU A 127 -13.59 -3.53 11.88
N ARG A 128 -13.60 -4.44 12.87
CA ARG A 128 -13.64 -4.08 14.30
C ARG A 128 -12.37 -3.33 14.72
N MET A 129 -11.20 -3.78 14.29
CA MET A 129 -9.92 -3.12 14.55
C MET A 129 -9.91 -1.66 14.07
N LEU A 130 -10.71 -1.34 13.04
CA LEU A 130 -10.83 -0.01 12.46
C LEU A 130 -12.10 0.75 12.89
N ASP A 131 -12.84 0.23 13.88
CA ASP A 131 -14.05 0.83 14.47
C ASP A 131 -15.19 1.01 13.45
N ILE A 132 -15.32 0.12 12.47
CA ILE A 132 -16.33 0.16 11.41
C ILE A 132 -17.09 -1.15 11.20
N GLU A 133 -17.06 -2.10 12.14
CA GLU A 133 -17.77 -3.38 12.02
C GLU A 133 -19.29 -3.21 11.86
N LYS A 134 -19.87 -2.12 12.41
CA LYS A 134 -21.29 -1.80 12.29
C LYS A 134 -21.73 -1.47 10.85
N LEU A 135 -20.74 -1.19 9.98
CA LEU A 135 -20.98 -0.88 8.58
C LEU A 135 -20.91 -2.13 7.68
N ALA A 136 -20.58 -3.31 8.20
CA ALA A 136 -20.27 -4.52 7.45
C ALA A 136 -21.31 -4.84 6.36
N LEU A 137 -22.58 -4.70 6.65
CA LEU A 137 -23.69 -5.01 5.72
C LEU A 137 -24.13 -3.82 4.86
N LYS A 138 -23.62 -2.60 5.09
CA LYS A 138 -23.91 -1.46 4.23
C LYS A 138 -23.17 -1.59 2.90
N LYS A 139 -23.78 -1.08 1.82
CA LYS A 139 -23.09 -0.95 0.53
C LYS A 139 -22.00 0.11 0.63
N ALA A 140 -20.89 -0.10 -0.09
CA ALA A 140 -19.78 0.86 -0.13
C ALA A 140 -20.16 2.22 -0.74
N SER A 141 -21.25 2.29 -1.50
CA SER A 141 -21.86 3.54 -1.99
C SER A 141 -22.54 4.37 -0.89
N GLN A 142 -22.85 3.77 0.27
CA GLN A 142 -23.67 4.38 1.34
C GLN A 142 -22.84 4.87 2.54
N ILE A 143 -21.52 4.84 2.45
CA ILE A 143 -20.63 5.24 3.52
C ILE A 143 -19.84 6.51 3.15
N SER A 144 -19.39 7.25 4.17
CA SER A 144 -18.62 8.48 4.03
C SER A 144 -17.20 8.25 3.48
N GLY A 145 -16.52 9.31 3.05
CA GLY A 145 -15.15 9.23 2.54
C GLY A 145 -14.16 8.63 3.55
N GLY A 146 -14.18 9.09 4.80
CA GLY A 146 -13.32 8.55 5.85
C GLY A 146 -13.64 7.10 6.23
N GLU A 147 -14.92 6.68 6.14
CA GLU A 147 -15.30 5.27 6.30
C GLU A 147 -14.80 4.43 5.12
N LYS A 148 -14.86 4.95 3.87
CA LYS A 148 -14.30 4.27 2.69
C LYS A 148 -12.79 4.05 2.83
N GLU A 149 -12.05 5.03 3.37
CA GLU A 149 -10.62 4.88 3.63
C GLU A 149 -10.34 3.75 4.63
N ARG A 150 -11.08 3.71 5.75
CA ARG A 150 -10.94 2.62 6.73
C ARG A 150 -11.29 1.25 6.11
N VAL A 151 -12.29 1.17 5.24
CA VAL A 151 -12.62 -0.07 4.51
C VAL A 151 -11.47 -0.46 3.56
N ALA A 152 -10.85 0.49 2.86
CA ALA A 152 -9.69 0.23 2.01
C ALA A 152 -8.49 -0.28 2.82
N ILE A 153 -8.26 0.26 4.02
CA ILE A 153 -7.23 -0.23 4.95
C ILE A 153 -7.59 -1.65 5.45
N ALA A 154 -8.84 -1.91 5.84
CA ALA A 154 -9.28 -3.26 6.25
C ALA A 154 -9.06 -4.29 5.15
N ARG A 155 -9.39 -3.93 3.90
CA ARG A 155 -9.15 -4.75 2.72
C ARG A 155 -7.66 -5.02 2.49
N ALA A 156 -6.81 -4.03 2.72
CA ALA A 156 -5.36 -4.20 2.61
C ALA A 156 -4.79 -5.15 3.68
N LEU A 157 -5.45 -5.24 4.85
CA LEU A 157 -5.02 -6.05 5.99
C LEU A 157 -5.50 -7.52 5.95
N ILE A 158 -6.49 -7.87 5.11
CA ILE A 158 -7.22 -9.15 5.23
C ILE A 158 -6.34 -10.41 5.12
N ASN A 159 -5.26 -10.34 4.35
CA ASN A 159 -4.31 -11.44 4.16
C ASN A 159 -3.08 -11.37 5.07
N ASP A 160 -3.10 -10.56 6.13
CA ASP A 160 -1.99 -10.33 7.06
C ASP A 160 -0.67 -10.03 6.32
N PRO A 161 -0.62 -8.95 5.53
CA PRO A 161 0.50 -8.66 4.63
C PRO A 161 1.78 -8.38 5.39
N ALA A 162 2.93 -8.58 4.73
CA ALA A 162 4.24 -8.24 5.28
C ALA A 162 4.50 -6.73 5.31
N ILE A 163 3.87 -6.00 4.38
CA ILE A 163 3.98 -4.55 4.23
C ILE A 163 2.69 -3.97 3.67
N ILE A 164 2.27 -2.81 4.18
CA ILE A 164 1.27 -1.97 3.51
C ILE A 164 1.97 -0.87 2.72
N MET A 165 1.51 -0.67 1.49
CA MET A 165 1.93 0.41 0.61
C MET A 165 0.75 1.33 0.32
N GLY A 166 0.94 2.64 0.44
CA GLY A 166 -0.11 3.63 0.19
C GLY A 166 0.35 4.71 -0.77
N ASP A 167 -0.50 5.03 -1.76
CA ASP A 167 -0.30 6.15 -2.68
C ASP A 167 -1.25 7.28 -2.29
N GLU A 168 -0.72 8.26 -1.55
CA GLU A 168 -1.44 9.44 -1.04
C GLU A 168 -2.78 9.11 -0.32
N PRO A 169 -2.78 8.20 0.67
CA PRO A 169 -4.02 7.71 1.29
C PRO A 169 -4.82 8.80 2.02
N THR A 170 -4.22 9.95 2.29
CA THR A 170 -4.88 11.09 2.94
C THR A 170 -5.17 12.24 1.98
N GLY A 171 -4.76 12.15 0.71
CA GLY A 171 -4.79 13.27 -0.24
C GLY A 171 -6.18 13.83 -0.57
N ASN A 172 -7.25 13.06 -0.35
CA ASN A 172 -8.64 13.46 -0.59
C ASN A 172 -9.44 13.67 0.69
N LEU A 173 -8.79 13.69 1.86
CA LEU A 173 -9.43 13.81 3.17
C LEU A 173 -9.24 15.23 3.73
N ASP A 174 -10.20 15.68 4.55
CA ASP A 174 -10.00 16.83 5.41
C ASP A 174 -8.97 16.52 6.51
N SER A 175 -8.45 17.56 7.15
CA SER A 175 -7.37 17.45 8.14
C SER A 175 -7.72 16.51 9.31
N HIS A 176 -9.00 16.49 9.75
CA HIS A 176 -9.43 15.62 10.85
C HIS A 176 -9.43 14.14 10.43
N ASN A 177 -9.94 13.81 9.26
CA ASN A 177 -9.93 12.45 8.73
C ASN A 177 -8.51 12.00 8.37
N ALA A 178 -7.66 12.89 7.85
CA ALA A 178 -6.24 12.62 7.58
C ALA A 178 -5.48 12.22 8.87
N GLU A 179 -5.70 12.94 9.97
CA GLU A 179 -5.08 12.61 11.27
C GLU A 179 -5.59 11.27 11.83
N ASN A 180 -6.88 10.96 11.65
CA ASN A 180 -7.44 9.66 12.04
C ASN A 180 -6.78 8.52 11.25
N VAL A 181 -6.59 8.68 9.95
CA VAL A 181 -5.93 7.67 9.09
C VAL A 181 -4.46 7.51 9.48
N PHE A 182 -3.75 8.61 9.74
CA PHE A 182 -2.39 8.55 10.26
C PHE A 182 -2.31 7.76 11.58
N SER A 183 -3.21 8.04 12.52
CA SER A 183 -3.28 7.36 13.82
C SER A 183 -3.51 5.86 13.65
N ILE A 184 -4.33 5.44 12.67
CA ILE A 184 -4.53 4.03 12.33
C ILE A 184 -3.21 3.41 11.84
N PHE A 185 -2.52 4.03 10.88
CA PHE A 185 -1.24 3.51 10.38
C PHE A 185 -0.18 3.44 11.49
N LYS A 186 -0.07 4.47 12.35
CA LYS A 186 0.88 4.46 13.47
C LYS A 186 0.57 3.34 14.45
N ARG A 187 -0.71 3.12 14.78
CA ARG A 187 -1.14 2.00 15.64
C ARG A 187 -0.76 0.64 15.02
N LEU A 188 -1.02 0.44 13.73
CA LEU A 188 -0.65 -0.79 13.01
C LEU A 188 0.87 -1.03 13.03
N SER A 189 1.67 0.02 12.80
CA SER A 189 3.13 -0.09 12.84
C SER A 189 3.63 -0.46 14.24
N VAL A 190 3.15 0.23 15.28
CA VAL A 190 3.66 0.07 16.65
C VAL A 190 3.14 -1.22 17.30
N GLU A 191 1.82 -1.45 17.26
CA GLU A 191 1.19 -2.57 17.99
C GLU A 191 1.31 -3.90 17.25
N GLN A 192 1.29 -3.90 15.92
CA GLN A 192 1.36 -5.11 15.10
C GLN A 192 2.72 -5.32 14.44
N GLN A 193 3.68 -4.41 14.67
CA GLN A 193 4.99 -4.45 14.01
C GLN A 193 4.87 -4.56 12.48
N LEU A 194 3.81 -3.94 11.91
CA LEU A 194 3.53 -3.95 10.50
C LEU A 194 4.39 -2.90 9.79
N SER A 195 5.09 -3.29 8.73
CA SER A 195 5.88 -2.37 7.93
C SER A 195 4.96 -1.53 7.04
N LEU A 196 5.24 -0.23 6.92
CA LEU A 196 4.45 0.72 6.14
C LEU A 196 5.34 1.51 5.19
N LEU A 197 4.90 1.68 3.95
CA LEU A 197 5.52 2.56 2.96
C LEU A 197 4.45 3.46 2.35
N ILE A 198 4.47 4.74 2.69
CA ILE A 198 3.45 5.68 2.24
C ILE A 198 4.08 6.76 1.36
N VAL A 199 3.60 6.89 0.15
CA VAL A 199 3.88 8.05 -0.71
C VAL A 199 2.95 9.17 -0.29
N THR A 200 3.51 10.34 0.03
CA THR A 200 2.74 11.53 0.39
C THR A 200 3.45 12.81 -0.03
N HIS A 201 2.70 13.87 -0.26
CA HIS A 201 3.21 15.23 -0.38
C HIS A 201 2.96 16.05 0.90
N ASP A 202 2.28 15.47 1.89
CA ASP A 202 2.02 16.09 3.20
C ASP A 202 3.26 15.95 4.10
N LEU A 203 3.91 17.08 4.35
CA LEU A 203 5.12 17.15 5.19
C LEU A 203 4.81 16.85 6.66
N ASP A 204 3.64 17.23 7.15
CA ASP A 204 3.26 17.01 8.56
C ASP A 204 2.95 15.52 8.79
N PHE A 205 2.37 14.83 7.81
CA PHE A 205 2.24 13.38 7.83
C PHE A 205 3.63 12.73 7.84
N ALA A 206 4.51 13.09 6.90
CA ALA A 206 5.81 12.45 6.74
C ALA A 206 6.73 12.62 7.97
N LYS A 207 6.74 13.80 8.60
CA LYS A 207 7.54 14.06 9.82
C LYS A 207 7.19 13.17 11.01
N LYS A 208 6.00 12.56 11.02
CA LYS A 208 5.53 11.66 12.07
C LYS A 208 5.91 10.20 11.83
N THR A 209 6.44 9.86 10.64
CA THR A 209 6.93 8.52 10.30
C THR A 209 8.34 8.29 10.85
N ASP A 210 8.79 7.04 10.86
CA ASP A 210 10.11 6.73 11.43
C ASP A 210 11.27 7.20 10.54
N ARG A 211 11.02 7.24 9.20
CA ARG A 211 12.01 7.72 8.21
C ARG A 211 11.32 8.31 6.98
N ILE A 212 11.95 9.33 6.42
CA ILE A 212 11.54 9.96 5.16
C ILE A 212 12.59 9.62 4.10
N ILE A 213 12.13 9.16 2.94
CA ILE A 213 12.92 9.03 1.72
C ILE A 213 12.54 10.20 0.82
N GLU A 214 13.48 11.09 0.54
CA GLU A 214 13.25 12.22 -0.35
C GLU A 214 13.65 11.89 -1.78
N MET A 215 12.73 12.15 -2.73
CA MET A 215 12.96 11.94 -4.16
C MET A 215 12.98 13.26 -4.93
N LEU A 216 14.00 13.40 -5.79
CA LEU A 216 14.12 14.52 -6.73
C LEU A 216 14.59 13.98 -8.10
N ASP A 217 13.88 14.35 -9.17
CA ASP A 217 14.24 14.03 -10.56
C ASP A 217 14.59 12.56 -10.81
N GLY A 218 13.82 11.66 -10.16
CA GLY A 218 13.97 10.21 -10.29
C GLY A 218 15.10 9.60 -9.44
N ARG A 219 15.67 10.32 -8.49
CA ARG A 219 16.72 9.85 -7.56
C ARG A 219 16.27 10.00 -6.12
N ILE A 220 16.81 9.16 -5.25
CA ILE A 220 16.77 9.38 -3.80
C ILE A 220 17.90 10.35 -3.45
N ILE A 221 17.58 11.37 -2.65
CA ILE A 221 18.53 12.41 -2.23
C ILE A 221 18.79 12.41 -0.72
N SER A 222 17.92 11.74 0.07
CA SER A 222 18.10 11.54 1.51
C SER A 222 17.33 10.30 1.97
#